data_81ce0b18cddf8a80c8c6dc6669d382be
#
_entry.id   81ce0b18cddf8a80c8c6dc6669d382be
#
_cell.length_a   1.000
_cell.length_b   1.000
_cell.length_c   1.000
_cell.angle_alpha   90.00
_cell.angle_beta   90.00
_cell.angle_gamma   90.00
#
_symmetry.space_group_name_H-M   'P 1'
#
loop_
_entity.id
_entity.type
_entity.pdbx_description
1 polymer ?
#
loop_
_entity_poly.entity_id
_entity_poly.type
_entity_poly.pdbx_seq_one_letter_code
_entity_poly.pdbx_strand_id
1 'polypeptide(L)'
;LDLLESKYPDKEIIGTDISTNVIETLEDKRMKERHHWKVVKHNFVEGAFEQKVDTVIFSSILHEVFSYTETENGRFDIETVYEALHNAYDSLNTGGRIVIRDGIKTSRHKNEEQNLLRVKFLTREGIVFFKNYVKDFKGLPDVTKNRPLIIDEKENYAVGDLNFMREFLYTYTWGNESYSHEVQEQFGYLTLDEYRSFFERTGAKVIEARQFLEPGYEQHLSSLVQLYDAK
;
A
#
# COMPACT_ATOMS: atom_id res chain seq x y z
N LEU A 1 3.57 -0.27 17.67
CA LEU A 1 4.30 -0.97 18.73
C LEU A 1 3.50 -0.94 20.03
N ASP A 2 3.07 0.23 20.52
CA ASP A 2 2.37 0.42 21.81
C ASP A 2 1.11 -0.47 21.95
N LEU A 3 0.30 -0.54 20.89
CA LEU A 3 -0.90 -1.39 20.89
C LEU A 3 -0.56 -2.88 21.04
N LEU A 4 0.51 -3.32 20.39
CA LEU A 4 0.96 -4.71 20.48
C LEU A 4 1.48 -5.02 21.88
N GLU A 5 2.29 -4.12 22.45
CA GLU A 5 2.79 -4.26 23.81
C GLU A 5 1.64 -4.31 24.84
N SER A 6 0.65 -3.42 24.69
CA SER A 6 -0.52 -3.42 25.57
C SER A 6 -1.35 -4.71 25.46
N LYS A 7 -1.49 -5.28 24.25
CA LYS A 7 -2.27 -6.50 24.03
C LYS A 7 -1.52 -7.78 24.37
N TYR A 8 -0.19 -7.76 24.25
CA TYR A 8 0.68 -8.93 24.39
C TYR A 8 1.87 -8.60 25.30
N PRO A 9 1.64 -8.28 26.59
CA PRO A 9 2.69 -7.78 27.49
C PRO A 9 3.81 -8.81 27.74
N ASP A 10 3.54 -10.10 27.54
CA ASP A 10 4.51 -11.18 27.74
C ASP A 10 5.28 -11.53 26.46
N LYS A 11 5.09 -10.79 25.36
CA LYS A 11 5.76 -11.02 24.10
C LYS A 11 6.86 -9.99 23.86
N GLU A 12 7.96 -10.46 23.28
CA GLU A 12 8.95 -9.56 22.73
C GLU A 12 8.41 -8.91 21.44
N ILE A 13 8.40 -7.60 21.39
CA ILE A 13 7.93 -6.81 20.26
C ILE A 13 9.09 -6.02 19.70
N ILE A 14 9.33 -6.17 18.40
CA ILE A 14 10.43 -5.52 17.68
C ILE A 14 9.84 -4.73 16.52
N GLY A 15 10.04 -3.43 16.51
CA GLY A 15 9.81 -2.58 15.35
C GLY A 15 11.02 -2.53 14.46
N THR A 16 10.82 -2.58 13.16
CA THR A 16 11.91 -2.42 12.18
C THR A 16 11.62 -1.26 11.24
N ASP A 17 12.64 -0.52 10.89
CA ASP A 17 12.59 0.56 9.90
C ASP A 17 13.95 0.68 9.20
N ILE A 18 13.97 1.20 7.98
CA ILE A 18 15.21 1.49 7.23
C ILE A 18 15.78 2.85 7.57
N SER A 19 14.97 3.77 8.10
CA SER A 19 15.34 5.14 8.41
C SER A 19 15.99 5.26 9.79
N THR A 20 17.24 5.74 9.82
CA THR A 20 17.93 6.02 11.07
C THR A 20 17.16 7.02 11.95
N ASN A 21 16.59 8.06 11.34
CA ASN A 21 15.80 9.08 12.08
C ASN A 21 14.56 8.49 12.74
N VAL A 22 13.86 7.56 12.05
CA VAL A 22 12.70 6.87 12.63
C VAL A 22 13.11 6.02 13.81
N ILE A 23 14.20 5.25 13.68
CA ILE A 23 14.74 4.43 14.75
C ILE A 23 15.12 5.29 15.97
N GLU A 24 15.85 6.39 15.78
CA GLU A 24 16.21 7.33 16.85
C GLU A 24 14.97 7.93 17.54
N THR A 25 13.99 8.36 16.77
CA THR A 25 12.73 8.91 17.29
C THR A 25 11.96 7.89 18.15
N LEU A 26 11.89 6.65 17.66
CA LEU A 26 11.24 5.56 18.39
C LEU A 26 12.01 5.18 19.65
N GLU A 27 13.34 5.13 19.62
CA GLU A 27 14.14 4.89 20.81
C GLU A 27 13.95 5.98 21.87
N ASP A 28 13.91 7.25 21.47
CA ASP A 28 13.62 8.36 22.35
C ASP A 28 12.24 8.23 23.00
N LYS A 29 11.23 7.86 22.21
CA LYS A 29 9.88 7.59 22.72
C LYS A 29 9.89 6.44 23.72
N ARG A 30 10.53 5.31 23.34
CA ARG A 30 10.64 4.13 24.20
C ARG A 30 11.22 4.47 25.60
N MET A 31 12.29 5.26 25.60
CA MET A 31 12.94 5.67 26.84
C MET A 31 12.06 6.62 27.69
N LYS A 32 11.45 7.62 27.05
CA LYS A 32 10.60 8.62 27.73
C LYS A 32 9.34 7.99 28.34
N GLU A 33 8.70 7.09 27.60
CA GLU A 33 7.43 6.47 27.98
C GLU A 33 7.62 5.11 28.68
N ARG A 34 8.88 4.64 28.82
CA ARG A 34 9.27 3.40 29.49
C ARG A 34 8.65 2.15 28.85
N HIS A 35 8.61 2.12 27.52
CA HIS A 35 8.18 0.95 26.77
C HIS A 35 9.22 -0.18 26.82
N HIS A 36 8.75 -1.43 26.67
CA HIS A 36 9.59 -2.64 26.66
C HIS A 36 9.88 -3.16 25.23
N TRP A 37 9.12 -2.69 24.22
CA TRP A 37 9.41 -3.03 22.83
C TRP A 37 10.80 -2.51 22.41
N LYS A 38 11.38 -3.14 21.40
CA LYS A 38 12.67 -2.77 20.81
C LYS A 38 12.48 -2.19 19.42
N VAL A 39 13.45 -1.45 18.93
CA VAL A 39 13.53 -1.05 17.53
C VAL A 39 14.91 -1.41 16.95
N VAL A 40 14.91 -1.82 15.69
CA VAL A 40 16.11 -2.27 14.98
C VAL A 40 16.07 -1.73 13.56
N LYS A 41 17.17 -1.15 13.11
CA LYS A 41 17.32 -0.79 11.71
C LYS A 41 17.47 -2.07 10.88
N HIS A 42 16.50 -2.34 10.01
CA HIS A 42 16.49 -3.53 9.17
C HIS A 42 15.71 -3.28 7.88
N ASN A 43 16.22 -3.84 6.78
CA ASN A 43 15.60 -3.81 5.47
C ASN A 43 15.30 -5.23 5.00
N PHE A 44 14.02 -5.58 4.96
CA PHE A 44 13.59 -6.90 4.49
C PHE A 44 13.88 -7.16 3.00
N VAL A 45 14.14 -6.15 2.19
CA VAL A 45 14.61 -6.35 0.80
C VAL A 45 16.04 -6.88 0.77
N GLU A 46 16.88 -6.47 1.72
CA GLU A 46 18.30 -6.84 1.77
C GLU A 46 18.57 -8.20 2.42
N GLY A 47 17.66 -8.71 3.24
CA GLY A 47 17.86 -10.00 3.90
C GLY A 47 16.81 -10.33 4.97
N ALA A 48 16.87 -11.59 5.41
CA ALA A 48 16.06 -12.07 6.52
C ALA A 48 16.51 -11.43 7.85
N PHE A 49 15.58 -11.28 8.79
CA PHE A 49 15.90 -10.83 10.13
C PHE A 49 16.74 -11.87 10.86
N GLU A 50 17.83 -11.47 11.50
CA GLU A 50 18.79 -12.40 12.10
C GLU A 50 18.16 -13.30 13.17
N GLN A 51 17.32 -12.70 14.01
CA GLN A 51 16.58 -13.43 15.03
C GLN A 51 15.30 -14.02 14.44
N LYS A 52 15.08 -15.33 14.66
CA LYS A 52 13.82 -15.96 14.29
C LYS A 52 12.68 -15.43 15.15
N VAL A 53 11.54 -15.18 14.52
CA VAL A 53 10.34 -14.61 15.15
C VAL A 53 9.11 -15.49 14.89
N ASP A 54 8.09 -15.38 15.75
CA ASP A 54 6.85 -16.12 15.57
C ASP A 54 5.87 -15.42 14.62
N THR A 55 6.02 -14.10 14.45
CA THR A 55 5.13 -13.31 13.60
C THR A 55 5.87 -12.14 12.99
N VAL A 56 5.73 -11.95 11.68
CA VAL A 56 6.11 -10.73 10.95
C VAL A 56 4.83 -10.01 10.53
N ILE A 57 4.76 -8.70 10.76
CA ILE A 57 3.61 -7.87 10.42
C ILE A 57 4.06 -6.75 9.48
N PHE A 58 3.47 -6.75 8.28
CA PHE A 58 3.54 -5.63 7.34
C PHE A 58 2.20 -4.89 7.40
N SER A 59 2.21 -3.66 7.87
CA SER A 59 1.00 -2.83 7.96
C SER A 59 1.20 -1.51 7.26
N SER A 60 0.66 -1.38 6.05
CA SER A 60 0.81 -0.20 5.19
C SER A 60 2.29 0.18 4.98
N ILE A 61 3.08 -0.75 4.48
CA ILE A 61 4.52 -0.58 4.26
C ILE A 61 5.03 -1.21 2.95
N LEU A 62 4.41 -2.30 2.47
CA LEU A 62 4.89 -2.98 1.27
C LEU A 62 4.69 -2.14 0.00
N HIS A 63 3.68 -1.26 -0.03
CA HIS A 63 3.52 -0.28 -1.11
C HIS A 63 4.67 0.74 -1.14
N GLU A 64 5.25 1.10 0.00
CA GLU A 64 6.46 1.92 0.06
C GLU A 64 7.68 1.15 -0.44
N VAL A 65 7.84 -0.13 -0.04
CA VAL A 65 8.89 -1.02 -0.58
C VAL A 65 8.80 -1.06 -2.10
N PHE A 66 7.61 -1.26 -2.66
CA PHE A 66 7.37 -1.25 -4.10
C PHE A 66 7.70 0.09 -4.76
N SER A 67 7.31 1.20 -4.12
CA SER A 67 7.38 2.52 -4.71
C SER A 67 8.74 3.19 -4.59
N TYR A 68 9.50 2.92 -3.52
CA TYR A 68 10.74 3.64 -3.22
C TYR A 68 12.00 2.83 -3.40
N THR A 69 11.94 1.49 -3.40
CA THR A 69 13.15 0.69 -3.61
C THR A 69 13.60 0.82 -5.06
N GLU A 70 14.83 1.26 -5.26
CA GLU A 70 15.43 1.40 -6.58
C GLU A 70 16.20 0.13 -6.92
N THR A 71 15.93 -0.43 -8.11
CA THR A 71 16.61 -1.60 -8.66
C THR A 71 17.27 -1.24 -9.99
N GLU A 72 17.92 -2.19 -10.63
CA GLU A 72 18.44 -2.02 -12.00
C GLU A 72 17.33 -1.72 -13.02
N ASN A 73 16.09 -2.15 -12.72
CA ASN A 73 14.90 -1.87 -13.53
C ASN A 73 14.24 -0.51 -13.18
N GLY A 74 14.76 0.20 -12.18
CA GLY A 74 14.19 1.41 -11.62
C GLY A 74 13.27 1.14 -10.44
N ARG A 75 12.42 2.11 -10.11
CA ARG A 75 11.38 2.03 -9.07
C ARG A 75 10.15 1.26 -9.58
N PHE A 76 9.26 0.87 -8.67
CA PHE A 76 8.03 0.12 -8.97
C PHE A 76 8.32 -1.29 -9.52
N ASP A 77 9.37 -1.91 -9.01
CA ASP A 77 9.73 -3.27 -9.34
C ASP A 77 9.12 -4.24 -8.32
N ILE A 78 8.26 -5.15 -8.80
CA ILE A 78 7.53 -6.09 -7.95
C ILE A 78 8.46 -7.11 -7.27
N GLU A 79 9.64 -7.35 -7.82
CA GLU A 79 10.60 -8.29 -7.24
C GLU A 79 11.05 -7.81 -5.86
N THR A 80 11.11 -6.50 -5.59
CA THR A 80 11.46 -5.96 -4.27
C THR A 80 10.46 -6.38 -3.19
N VAL A 81 9.17 -6.44 -3.54
CA VAL A 81 8.12 -6.95 -2.63
C VAL A 81 8.27 -8.44 -2.41
N TYR A 82 8.52 -9.20 -3.47
CA TYR A 82 8.73 -10.66 -3.35
C TYR A 82 9.96 -10.99 -2.52
N GLU A 83 11.06 -10.25 -2.68
CA GLU A 83 12.26 -10.40 -1.85
C GLU A 83 11.96 -10.09 -0.38
N ALA A 84 11.28 -8.99 -0.09
CA ALA A 84 10.88 -8.66 1.28
C ALA A 84 10.00 -9.74 1.91
N LEU A 85 9.06 -10.31 1.16
CA LEU A 85 8.19 -11.39 1.63
C LEU A 85 8.94 -12.72 1.81
N HIS A 86 9.90 -13.06 0.94
CA HIS A 86 10.78 -14.23 1.11
C HIS A 86 11.63 -14.10 2.36
N ASN A 87 12.28 -12.96 2.55
CA ASN A 87 13.12 -12.70 3.71
C ASN A 87 12.31 -12.70 5.02
N ALA A 88 11.06 -12.20 4.97
CA ALA A 88 10.14 -12.31 6.09
C ALA A 88 9.77 -13.78 6.39
N TYR A 89 9.50 -14.59 5.36
CA TYR A 89 9.24 -16.01 5.53
C TYR A 89 10.45 -16.74 6.15
N ASP A 90 11.64 -16.44 5.65
CA ASP A 90 12.89 -17.00 6.18
C ASP A 90 13.19 -16.53 7.60
N SER A 91 12.61 -15.44 8.06
CA SER A 91 12.74 -14.94 9.44
C SER A 91 11.85 -15.68 10.44
N LEU A 92 10.92 -16.52 9.99
CA LEU A 92 9.96 -17.17 10.88
C LEU A 92 10.53 -18.40 11.58
N ASN A 93 10.07 -18.62 12.81
CA ASN A 93 10.09 -19.92 13.46
C ASN A 93 9.15 -20.89 12.73
N THR A 94 9.37 -22.19 12.90
CA THR A 94 8.44 -23.23 12.41
C THR A 94 7.04 -23.01 12.97
N GLY A 95 6.05 -22.89 12.10
CA GLY A 95 4.66 -22.58 12.46
C GLY A 95 4.40 -21.08 12.68
N GLY A 96 5.38 -20.23 12.41
CA GLY A 96 5.24 -18.78 12.44
C GLY A 96 4.27 -18.23 11.38
N ARG A 97 3.99 -16.93 11.42
CA ARG A 97 2.96 -16.27 10.59
C ARG A 97 3.47 -14.99 9.98
N ILE A 98 3.00 -14.69 8.78
CA ILE A 98 3.07 -13.34 8.18
C ILE A 98 1.67 -12.76 8.16
N VAL A 99 1.53 -11.53 8.61
CA VAL A 99 0.30 -10.74 8.57
C VAL A 99 0.56 -9.53 7.68
N ILE A 100 -0.24 -9.38 6.63
CA ILE A 100 -0.14 -8.25 5.69
C ILE A 100 -1.45 -7.50 5.70
N ARG A 101 -1.39 -6.19 5.87
CA ARG A 101 -2.46 -5.23 5.66
C ARG A 101 -1.92 -4.12 4.78
N ASP A 102 -2.33 -4.09 3.52
CA ASP A 102 -1.84 -3.11 2.55
C ASP A 102 -2.84 -2.87 1.42
N GLY A 103 -2.56 -1.89 0.58
CA GLY A 103 -3.30 -1.65 -0.64
C GLY A 103 -3.18 -2.83 -1.61
N ILE A 104 -4.25 -3.12 -2.33
CA ILE A 104 -4.24 -4.14 -3.38
C ILE A 104 -4.81 -3.59 -4.68
N LYS A 105 -4.31 -4.06 -5.82
CA LYS A 105 -4.95 -3.78 -7.11
C LYS A 105 -6.13 -4.72 -7.33
N THR A 106 -7.10 -4.25 -8.11
CA THR A 106 -8.23 -5.08 -8.55
C THR A 106 -7.81 -5.98 -9.70
N SER A 107 -8.19 -7.25 -9.64
CA SER A 107 -8.04 -8.18 -10.76
C SER A 107 -8.84 -7.68 -11.97
N ARG A 108 -8.28 -7.85 -13.15
CA ARG A 108 -8.93 -7.41 -14.38
C ARG A 108 -10.10 -8.30 -14.76
N HIS A 109 -11.18 -7.68 -15.16
CA HIS A 109 -12.31 -8.34 -15.76
C HIS A 109 -12.02 -8.68 -17.23
N LYS A 110 -12.64 -9.76 -17.74
CA LYS A 110 -12.58 -10.12 -19.18
C LYS A 110 -13.30 -9.09 -20.06
N ASN A 111 -14.36 -8.47 -19.54
CA ASN A 111 -15.00 -7.33 -20.19
C ASN A 111 -14.24 -6.05 -19.85
N GLU A 112 -13.64 -5.42 -20.85
CA GLU A 112 -12.81 -4.21 -20.67
C GLU A 112 -13.60 -3.01 -20.13
N GLU A 113 -14.90 -2.91 -20.38
CA GLU A 113 -15.74 -1.85 -19.82
C GLU A 113 -15.81 -1.91 -18.29
N GLN A 114 -15.73 -3.11 -17.70
CA GLN A 114 -15.71 -3.32 -16.25
C GLN A 114 -14.36 -2.96 -15.61
N ASN A 115 -13.35 -2.69 -16.44
CA ASN A 115 -12.06 -2.20 -15.97
C ASN A 115 -11.96 -0.66 -16.01
N LEU A 116 -13.08 0.03 -16.19
CA LEU A 116 -13.18 1.48 -16.18
C LEU A 116 -13.99 1.94 -14.96
N LEU A 117 -13.57 3.06 -14.39
CA LEU A 117 -14.28 3.72 -13.30
C LEU A 117 -14.57 5.17 -13.70
N ARG A 118 -15.81 5.60 -13.49
CA ARG A 118 -16.22 6.99 -13.62
C ARG A 118 -16.29 7.64 -12.25
N VAL A 119 -15.56 8.73 -12.07
CA VAL A 119 -15.54 9.55 -10.85
C VAL A 119 -16.16 10.90 -11.17
N LYS A 120 -17.23 11.24 -10.50
CA LYS A 120 -17.87 12.57 -10.51
C LYS A 120 -17.34 13.35 -9.31
N PHE A 121 -16.72 14.49 -9.55
CA PHE A 121 -16.23 15.38 -8.50
C PHE A 121 -17.35 16.29 -8.02
N LEU A 122 -17.51 16.43 -6.72
CA LEU A 122 -18.54 17.28 -6.13
C LEU A 122 -18.15 18.75 -6.14
N THR A 123 -16.84 19.04 -6.28
CA THR A 123 -16.33 20.40 -6.39
C THR A 123 -15.42 20.55 -7.61
N ARG A 124 -15.21 21.81 -8.03
CA ARG A 124 -14.30 22.11 -9.13
C ARG A 124 -12.82 21.91 -8.73
N GLU A 125 -12.51 22.08 -7.47
CA GLU A 125 -11.18 21.82 -6.92
C GLU A 125 -10.80 20.34 -7.08
N GLY A 126 -11.76 19.43 -6.94
CA GLY A 126 -11.52 18.00 -7.10
C GLY A 126 -11.05 17.62 -8.51
N ILE A 127 -11.66 18.18 -9.57
CA ILE A 127 -11.21 17.89 -10.94
C ILE A 127 -9.85 18.55 -11.25
N VAL A 128 -9.56 19.71 -10.64
CA VAL A 128 -8.24 20.34 -10.74
C VAL A 128 -7.18 19.47 -10.05
N PHE A 129 -7.47 18.96 -8.86
CA PHE A 129 -6.60 18.02 -8.15
C PHE A 129 -6.33 16.77 -9.01
N PHE A 130 -7.37 16.20 -9.61
CA PHE A 130 -7.24 15.04 -10.48
C PHE A 130 -6.33 15.31 -11.69
N LYS A 131 -6.47 16.47 -12.34
CA LYS A 131 -5.61 16.86 -13.47
C LYS A 131 -4.14 16.98 -13.08
N ASN A 132 -3.87 17.51 -11.89
CA ASN A 132 -2.52 17.56 -11.35
C ASN A 132 -1.99 16.13 -11.09
N TYR A 133 -2.82 15.31 -10.46
CA TYR A 133 -2.48 13.90 -10.21
C TYR A 133 -2.13 13.13 -11.49
N VAL A 134 -2.93 13.25 -12.54
CA VAL A 134 -2.64 12.60 -13.85
C VAL A 134 -1.27 12.99 -14.39
N LYS A 135 -0.83 14.22 -14.14
CA LYS A 135 0.48 14.73 -14.58
C LYS A 135 1.63 14.26 -13.68
N ASP A 136 1.39 14.21 -12.37
CA ASP A 136 2.45 14.10 -11.37
C ASP A 136 2.67 12.67 -10.87
N PHE A 137 1.64 11.79 -10.98
CA PHE A 137 1.69 10.41 -10.50
C PHE A 137 2.79 9.61 -11.20
N LYS A 138 3.61 8.92 -10.42
CA LYS A 138 4.79 8.19 -10.90
C LYS A 138 4.58 6.70 -11.11
N GLY A 139 3.55 6.13 -10.50
CA GLY A 139 3.22 4.70 -10.67
C GLY A 139 2.46 4.40 -11.96
N LEU A 140 2.19 3.14 -12.22
CA LEU A 140 1.39 2.60 -13.34
C LEU A 140 1.70 3.21 -14.72
N PRO A 141 2.97 3.32 -15.15
CA PRO A 141 3.33 4.02 -16.38
C PRO A 141 2.63 3.46 -17.64
N ASP A 142 2.28 2.17 -17.65
CA ASP A 142 1.66 1.51 -18.80
C ASP A 142 0.15 1.72 -18.88
N VAL A 143 -0.50 2.01 -17.77
CA VAL A 143 -1.96 2.15 -17.70
C VAL A 143 -2.41 3.47 -18.33
N THR A 144 -1.64 4.53 -18.11
CA THR A 144 -1.97 5.85 -18.66
C THR A 144 -1.69 5.98 -20.15
N LYS A 145 -0.77 5.16 -20.71
CA LYS A 145 -0.37 5.24 -22.12
C LYS A 145 -1.33 4.56 -23.08
N ASN A 146 -2.02 3.50 -22.63
CA ASN A 146 -2.77 2.61 -23.51
C ASN A 146 -4.29 2.58 -23.27
N ARG A 147 -4.84 3.48 -22.42
CA ARG A 147 -6.26 3.46 -22.06
C ARG A 147 -6.88 4.85 -22.16
N PRO A 148 -8.15 4.89 -22.56
CA PRO A 148 -8.85 6.15 -22.63
C PRO A 148 -8.94 6.77 -21.25
N LEU A 149 -8.38 7.96 -21.08
CA LEU A 149 -8.64 8.84 -19.97
C LEU A 149 -9.49 9.98 -20.50
N ILE A 150 -10.71 10.08 -19.99
CA ILE A 150 -11.66 11.14 -20.34
C ILE A 150 -11.78 12.09 -19.16
N ILE A 151 -11.61 13.38 -19.40
CA ILE A 151 -11.81 14.42 -18.38
C ILE A 151 -12.82 15.42 -18.94
N ASP A 152 -13.97 15.54 -18.29
CA ASP A 152 -14.99 16.54 -18.62
C ASP A 152 -15.06 17.59 -17.50
N GLU A 153 -14.43 18.74 -17.77
CA GLU A 153 -14.38 19.85 -16.81
C GLU A 153 -15.71 20.58 -16.68
N LYS A 154 -16.61 20.46 -17.66
CA LYS A 154 -17.93 21.12 -17.60
C LYS A 154 -18.85 20.35 -16.65
N GLU A 155 -18.82 19.05 -16.78
CA GLU A 155 -19.65 18.15 -15.99
C GLU A 155 -18.92 17.66 -14.73
N ASN A 156 -17.68 18.07 -14.47
CA ASN A 156 -16.85 17.67 -13.33
C ASN A 156 -16.71 16.15 -13.17
N TYR A 157 -16.40 15.42 -14.22
CA TYR A 157 -16.12 14.00 -14.09
C TYR A 157 -14.87 13.56 -14.85
N ALA A 158 -14.34 12.42 -14.44
CA ALA A 158 -13.31 11.71 -15.19
C ALA A 158 -13.69 10.23 -15.32
N VAL A 159 -13.25 9.61 -16.43
CA VAL A 159 -13.33 8.16 -16.65
C VAL A 159 -11.95 7.65 -17.01
N GLY A 160 -11.52 6.60 -16.35
CA GLY A 160 -10.22 6.00 -16.60
C GLY A 160 -10.14 4.55 -16.14
N ASP A 161 -8.95 3.97 -16.29
CA ASP A 161 -8.69 2.60 -15.81
C ASP A 161 -9.00 2.49 -14.32
N LEU A 162 -9.67 1.41 -13.93
CA LEU A 162 -10.14 1.16 -12.57
C LEU A 162 -9.01 1.25 -11.55
N ASN A 163 -7.84 0.63 -11.82
CA ASN A 163 -6.74 0.66 -10.88
C ASN A 163 -6.11 2.05 -10.79
N PHE A 164 -5.96 2.75 -11.92
CA PHE A 164 -5.48 4.13 -11.91
C PHE A 164 -6.42 5.08 -11.14
N MET A 165 -7.72 4.95 -11.35
CA MET A 165 -8.70 5.77 -10.63
C MET A 165 -8.73 5.45 -9.13
N ARG A 166 -8.46 4.21 -8.74
CA ARG A 166 -8.33 3.82 -7.32
C ARG A 166 -7.07 4.40 -6.68
N GLU A 167 -5.93 4.37 -7.37
CA GLU A 167 -4.70 5.04 -6.91
C GLU A 167 -4.95 6.53 -6.70
N PHE A 168 -5.65 7.18 -7.64
CA PHE A 168 -6.08 8.56 -7.45
C PHE A 168 -6.92 8.74 -6.18
N LEU A 169 -7.89 7.87 -5.92
CA LEU A 169 -8.76 7.98 -4.74
C LEU A 169 -7.99 7.80 -3.42
N TYR A 170 -6.96 6.96 -3.39
CA TYR A 170 -6.06 6.87 -2.24
C TYR A 170 -5.36 8.21 -2.01
N THR A 171 -4.67 8.74 -3.00
CA THR A 171 -4.00 10.06 -2.94
C THR A 171 -4.98 11.17 -2.55
N TYR A 172 -6.18 11.20 -3.15
CA TYR A 172 -7.18 12.25 -2.91
C TYR A 172 -7.72 12.25 -1.48
N THR A 173 -7.74 11.08 -0.83
CA THR A 173 -8.14 10.94 0.57
C THR A 173 -7.21 11.70 1.51
N TRP A 174 -5.93 11.74 1.23
CA TRP A 174 -4.93 12.44 2.04
C TRP A 174 -4.85 13.95 1.77
N GLY A 175 -5.42 14.41 0.65
CA GLY A 175 -5.53 15.81 0.31
C GLY A 175 -4.21 16.48 -0.06
N ASN A 176 -4.19 17.82 0.01
CA ASN A 176 -3.06 18.60 -0.46
C ASN A 176 -1.82 18.52 0.43
N GLU A 177 -1.97 18.24 1.73
CA GLU A 177 -0.85 18.24 2.68
C GLU A 177 0.14 17.12 2.39
N SER A 178 -0.35 15.94 2.03
CA SER A 178 0.46 14.76 1.70
C SER A 178 0.70 14.60 0.20
N TYR A 179 0.11 15.41 -0.66
CA TYR A 179 0.09 15.24 -2.12
C TYR A 179 1.45 14.92 -2.74
N SER A 180 2.50 15.64 -2.35
CA SER A 180 3.85 15.47 -2.90
C SER A 180 4.47 14.09 -2.58
N HIS A 181 4.03 13.46 -1.51
CA HIS A 181 4.38 12.09 -1.14
C HIS A 181 3.53 11.09 -1.91
N GLU A 182 2.21 11.23 -1.81
CA GLU A 182 1.25 10.29 -2.34
C GLU A 182 1.37 10.05 -3.86
N VAL A 183 1.74 11.09 -4.63
CA VAL A 183 1.98 10.94 -6.08
C VAL A 183 3.24 10.15 -6.42
N GLN A 184 4.10 9.87 -5.45
CA GLN A 184 5.29 9.04 -5.61
C GLN A 184 5.03 7.57 -5.28
N GLU A 185 3.90 7.25 -4.68
CA GLU A 185 3.54 5.93 -4.18
C GLU A 185 2.45 5.28 -5.03
N GLN A 186 2.51 3.96 -5.14
CA GLN A 186 1.46 3.14 -5.73
C GLN A 186 1.00 2.10 -4.71
N PHE A 187 -0.23 2.22 -4.25
CA PHE A 187 -0.82 1.37 -3.22
C PHE A 187 -1.22 -0.01 -3.74
N GLY A 188 -1.74 -0.07 -4.96
CA GLY A 188 -2.23 -1.31 -5.57
C GLY A 188 -1.19 -1.94 -6.51
N TYR A 189 -0.25 -2.72 -5.99
CA TYR A 189 0.81 -3.37 -6.77
C TYR A 189 0.55 -4.86 -7.03
N LEU A 190 -0.11 -5.59 -6.12
CA LEU A 190 -0.54 -6.97 -6.27
C LEU A 190 -2.05 -7.12 -6.08
N THR A 191 -2.64 -8.09 -6.76
CA THR A 191 -3.99 -8.57 -6.48
C THR A 191 -3.97 -9.57 -5.32
N LEU A 192 -5.14 -9.84 -4.73
CA LEU A 192 -5.27 -10.85 -3.69
C LEU A 192 -4.86 -12.25 -4.16
N ASP A 193 -5.14 -12.58 -5.42
CA ASP A 193 -4.79 -13.88 -6.01
C ASP A 193 -3.28 -14.00 -6.32
N GLU A 194 -2.61 -12.90 -6.68
CA GLU A 194 -1.15 -12.87 -6.82
C GLU A 194 -0.47 -13.09 -5.47
N TYR A 195 -0.95 -12.49 -4.37
CA TYR A 195 -0.47 -12.78 -3.02
C TYR A 195 -0.65 -14.26 -2.64
N ARG A 196 -1.84 -14.83 -2.86
CA ARG A 196 -2.12 -16.24 -2.60
C ARG A 196 -1.15 -17.14 -3.36
N SER A 197 -1.03 -16.90 -4.66
CA SER A 197 -0.14 -17.68 -5.54
C SER A 197 1.32 -17.59 -5.12
N PHE A 198 1.78 -16.43 -4.64
CA PHE A 198 3.13 -16.27 -4.09
C PHE A 198 3.32 -17.17 -2.88
N PHE A 199 2.46 -17.08 -1.86
CA PHE A 199 2.60 -17.86 -0.64
C PHE A 199 2.42 -19.37 -0.85
N GLU A 200 1.54 -19.80 -1.75
CA GLU A 200 1.41 -21.20 -2.11
C GLU A 200 2.70 -21.76 -2.74
N ARG A 201 3.36 -20.99 -3.60
CA ARG A 201 4.64 -21.39 -4.20
C ARG A 201 5.79 -21.45 -3.18
N THR A 202 5.76 -20.62 -2.14
CA THR A 202 6.77 -20.68 -1.06
C THR A 202 6.50 -21.79 -0.06
N GLY A 203 5.41 -22.56 -0.21
CA GLY A 203 5.01 -23.63 0.70
C GLY A 203 4.27 -23.12 1.94
N ALA A 204 3.93 -21.85 2.02
CA ALA A 204 3.13 -21.31 3.11
C ALA A 204 1.64 -21.59 2.89
N LYS A 205 0.91 -21.81 4.00
CA LYS A 205 -0.54 -21.94 3.96
C LYS A 205 -1.21 -20.61 4.17
N VAL A 206 -2.00 -20.14 3.19
CA VAL A 206 -2.85 -18.98 3.37
C VAL A 206 -4.02 -19.35 4.30
N ILE A 207 -4.07 -18.75 5.48
CA ILE A 207 -5.10 -19.02 6.50
C ILE A 207 -6.32 -18.13 6.26
N GLU A 208 -6.09 -16.86 5.98
CA GLU A 208 -7.13 -15.87 5.72
C GLU A 208 -6.64 -14.89 4.66
N ALA A 209 -7.52 -14.53 3.74
CA ALA A 209 -7.28 -13.46 2.78
C ALA A 209 -8.62 -12.81 2.43
N ARG A 210 -8.75 -11.52 2.71
CA ARG A 210 -9.95 -10.75 2.48
C ARG A 210 -9.62 -9.36 1.94
N GLN A 211 -10.54 -8.84 1.16
CA GLN A 211 -10.54 -7.46 0.71
C GLN A 211 -11.63 -6.68 1.46
N PHE A 212 -11.33 -5.49 1.89
CA PHE A 212 -12.28 -4.61 2.56
C PHE A 212 -11.97 -3.15 2.26
N LEU A 213 -12.97 -2.30 2.42
CA LEU A 213 -12.76 -0.86 2.45
C LEU A 213 -12.49 -0.44 3.89
N GLU A 214 -11.42 0.32 4.11
CA GLU A 214 -11.11 0.85 5.44
C GLU A 214 -12.24 1.71 5.99
N PRO A 215 -12.67 1.50 7.23
CA PRO A 215 -13.67 2.35 7.86
C PRO A 215 -13.24 3.82 7.83
N GLY A 216 -14.16 4.69 7.40
CA GLY A 216 -13.90 6.12 7.27
C GLY A 216 -13.54 6.58 5.86
N TYR A 217 -12.95 5.73 4.99
CA TYR A 217 -12.71 6.10 3.59
C TYR A 217 -14.01 6.37 2.84
N GLU A 218 -15.01 5.51 2.98
CA GLU A 218 -16.30 5.70 2.34
C GLU A 218 -16.95 7.02 2.77
N GLN A 219 -16.98 7.29 4.06
CA GLN A 219 -17.55 8.53 4.60
C GLN A 219 -16.80 9.76 4.09
N HIS A 220 -15.47 9.72 4.08
CA HIS A 220 -14.65 10.83 3.60
C HIS A 220 -14.81 11.04 2.11
N LEU A 221 -14.64 10.01 1.30
CA LEU A 221 -14.73 10.09 -0.16
C LEU A 221 -16.14 10.45 -0.64
N SER A 222 -17.20 9.99 0.01
CA SER A 222 -18.58 10.34 -0.35
C SER A 222 -18.88 11.83 -0.24
N SER A 223 -18.10 12.58 0.54
CA SER A 223 -18.17 14.04 0.61
C SER A 223 -17.43 14.76 -0.53
N LEU A 224 -16.60 14.05 -1.29
CA LEU A 224 -15.72 14.60 -2.32
C LEU A 224 -16.11 14.14 -3.72
N VAL A 225 -16.57 12.89 -3.87
CA VAL A 225 -16.83 12.26 -5.15
C VAL A 225 -18.09 11.37 -5.12
N GLN A 226 -18.61 11.08 -6.32
CA GLN A 226 -19.55 9.99 -6.57
C GLN A 226 -18.91 9.04 -7.59
N LEU A 227 -19.03 7.73 -7.35
CA LEU A 227 -18.47 6.69 -8.20
C LEU A 227 -19.57 6.03 -9.02
N TYR A 228 -19.27 5.75 -10.28
CA TYR A 228 -20.19 5.08 -11.21
C TYR A 228 -19.44 4.06 -12.04
N ASP A 229 -20.12 2.97 -12.39
CA ASP A 229 -19.66 2.14 -13.49
C ASP A 229 -19.56 2.98 -14.76
N ALA A 230 -18.54 2.77 -15.57
CA ALA A 230 -18.31 3.56 -16.77
C ALA A 230 -19.23 3.19 -17.96
N LYS A 231 -20.49 2.86 -17.68
CA LYS A 231 -21.52 2.62 -18.69
C LYS A 231 -22.09 3.92 -19.23
#